data_cde0090a719e50db525789bebd11bba7
#
_entry.id   cde0090a719e50db525789bebd11bba7
#
_cell.length_a   1.000
_cell.length_b   1.000
_cell.length_c   1.000
_cell.angle_alpha   90.00
_cell.angle_beta   90.00
_cell.angle_gamma   90.00
#
_symmetry.space_group_name_H-M   'P 1'
#
loop_
_entity.id
_entity.type
_entity.pdbx_description
1 polymer ?
#
loop_
_entity_poly.entity_id
_entity_poly.type
_entity_poly.pdbx_seq_one_letter_code
_entity_poly.pdbx_strand_id
1 'polypeptide(L)'
;MKPQHSARKHGKPMKSELVMILVAMASALVLMGMLIACIPYYDTGTREIADPEPLLQQQREQEQEEPPEEPPTEETQMPTVPPEKNPYNRRDFQFDSYNYLLCTQQDSYPGIDVSSFQGLIDWQKVKASGIRFAMIRLGYRGYGQAGNMVEDDYARRNLEEARKAGLEIGAYFFSQATTVDEVDDEIFFFMKILGDTELTMPIVLDWERVGVETARTNNVDAETLTAMQKHFCKT
;
A
#
# COMPACT_ATOMS: atom_id res chain seq x y z
N MET A 1 7.90 35.54 -75.69
CA MET A 1 6.74 34.82 -75.29
C MET A 1 7.04 34.15 -73.94
N LYS A 2 6.46 34.61 -72.82
CA LYS A 2 6.58 33.99 -71.45
C LYS A 2 5.22 33.40 -71.12
N PRO A 3 5.12 32.16 -70.59
CA PRO A 3 3.87 31.63 -70.13
C PRO A 3 3.58 32.11 -68.70
N GLN A 4 2.34 32.56 -68.48
CA GLN A 4 1.80 32.95 -67.21
C GLN A 4 1.47 31.68 -66.37
N HIS A 5 2.01 31.57 -65.15
CA HIS A 5 1.58 30.61 -64.19
C HIS A 5 0.33 31.10 -63.42
N SER A 6 -0.79 30.37 -63.60
CA SER A 6 -2.02 30.55 -62.85
C SER A 6 -1.83 29.95 -61.45
N ALA A 7 -1.95 30.77 -60.43
CA ALA A 7 -1.94 30.31 -59.01
C ALA A 7 -3.31 29.72 -58.65
N ARG A 8 -3.35 28.40 -58.40
CA ARG A 8 -4.48 27.70 -57.79
C ARG A 8 -4.56 28.07 -56.29
N LYS A 9 -5.62 28.76 -55.90
CA LYS A 9 -5.98 28.98 -54.51
C LYS A 9 -6.46 27.64 -53.92
N HIS A 10 -5.70 27.11 -52.94
CA HIS A 10 -6.16 25.98 -52.12
C HIS A 10 -7.15 26.51 -51.07
N GLY A 11 -8.43 26.09 -51.24
CA GLY A 11 -9.46 26.31 -50.24
C GLY A 11 -9.17 25.40 -49.01
N LYS A 12 -9.21 25.99 -47.80
CA LYS A 12 -9.01 25.29 -46.53
C LYS A 12 -10.11 24.26 -46.28
N PRO A 13 -9.77 23.04 -45.82
CA PRO A 13 -10.78 22.08 -45.35
C PRO A 13 -11.14 22.45 -43.89
N MET A 14 -12.08 23.36 -43.72
CA MET A 14 -12.54 23.82 -42.41
C MET A 14 -13.72 23.01 -41.87
N LYS A 15 -14.13 21.94 -42.58
CA LYS A 15 -15.31 21.14 -42.18
C LYS A 15 -15.01 19.86 -41.37
N SER A 16 -13.82 19.29 -41.51
CA SER A 16 -13.50 18.01 -40.85
C SER A 16 -13.13 18.19 -39.34
N GLU A 17 -12.40 19.24 -38.99
CA GLU A 17 -12.06 19.50 -37.58
C GLU A 17 -13.29 19.90 -36.75
N LEU A 18 -14.18 20.70 -37.32
CA LEU A 18 -15.43 21.09 -36.64
C LEU A 18 -16.37 19.89 -36.43
N VAL A 19 -16.44 18.99 -37.40
CA VAL A 19 -17.24 17.74 -37.29
C VAL A 19 -16.62 16.83 -36.24
N MET A 20 -15.30 16.69 -36.15
CA MET A 20 -14.64 15.90 -35.11
C MET A 20 -14.88 16.46 -33.72
N ILE A 21 -14.82 17.77 -33.52
CA ILE A 21 -15.11 18.40 -32.22
C ILE A 21 -16.58 18.18 -31.83
N LEU A 22 -17.52 18.32 -32.75
CA LEU A 22 -18.94 18.09 -32.47
C LEU A 22 -19.25 16.64 -32.14
N VAL A 23 -18.61 15.66 -32.79
CA VAL A 23 -18.73 14.24 -32.47
C VAL A 23 -18.14 13.92 -31.12
N ALA A 24 -16.97 14.49 -30.76
CA ALA A 24 -16.36 14.31 -29.44
C ALA A 24 -17.23 14.91 -28.32
N MET A 25 -17.82 16.07 -28.52
CA MET A 25 -18.74 16.67 -27.54
C MET A 25 -20.05 15.89 -27.39
N ALA A 26 -20.59 15.35 -28.47
CA ALA A 26 -21.80 14.50 -28.42
C ALA A 26 -21.54 13.18 -27.68
N SER A 27 -20.39 12.55 -27.89
CA SER A 27 -20.01 11.32 -27.17
C SER A 27 -19.78 11.56 -25.68
N ALA A 28 -19.19 12.70 -25.28
CA ALA A 28 -19.02 13.08 -23.88
C ALA A 28 -20.36 13.31 -23.15
N LEU A 29 -21.34 13.91 -23.83
CA LEU A 29 -22.67 14.13 -23.28
C LEU A 29 -23.45 12.80 -23.13
N VAL A 30 -23.30 11.85 -24.03
CA VAL A 30 -23.92 10.52 -23.92
C VAL A 30 -23.30 9.72 -22.76
N LEU A 31 -21.99 9.76 -22.57
CA LEU A 31 -21.31 9.11 -21.45
C LEU A 31 -21.70 9.73 -20.10
N MET A 32 -21.87 11.05 -20.04
CA MET A 32 -22.34 11.75 -18.83
C MET A 32 -23.82 11.44 -18.52
N GLY A 33 -24.66 11.29 -19.54
CA GLY A 33 -26.06 10.86 -19.37
C GLY A 33 -26.18 9.41 -18.90
N MET A 34 -25.32 8.50 -19.32
CA MET A 34 -25.28 7.10 -18.85
C MET A 34 -24.78 7.00 -17.39
N LEU A 35 -23.85 7.84 -16.98
CA LEU A 35 -23.37 7.88 -15.59
C LEU A 35 -24.49 8.35 -14.62
N ILE A 36 -25.34 9.27 -15.02
CA ILE A 36 -26.48 9.75 -14.20
C ILE A 36 -27.59 8.71 -14.11
N ALA A 37 -27.78 7.88 -15.13
CA ALA A 37 -28.80 6.81 -15.15
C ALA A 37 -28.45 5.58 -14.30
N CYS A 38 -27.16 5.43 -13.89
CA CYS A 38 -26.68 4.33 -13.04
C CYS A 38 -26.64 4.65 -11.56
N ILE A 39 -27.11 5.84 -11.11
CA ILE A 39 -27.23 6.11 -9.68
C ILE A 39 -28.48 5.37 -9.18
N PRO A 40 -28.36 4.34 -8.31
CA PRO A 40 -29.53 3.70 -7.74
C PRO A 40 -30.30 4.75 -6.92
N TYR A 41 -31.59 4.87 -7.20
CA TYR A 41 -32.51 5.68 -6.41
C TYR A 41 -32.58 5.07 -5.01
N TYR A 42 -31.94 5.69 -4.03
CA TYR A 42 -32.08 5.33 -2.63
C TYR A 42 -33.45 5.80 -2.17
N ASP A 43 -34.35 4.86 -2.00
CA ASP A 43 -35.62 5.07 -1.31
C ASP A 43 -35.32 5.40 0.16
N THR A 44 -35.54 6.64 0.54
CA THR A 44 -35.46 7.09 1.93
C THR A 44 -36.76 6.71 2.66
N GLY A 45 -37.10 5.42 2.67
CA GLY A 45 -38.11 4.91 3.57
C GLY A 45 -37.64 5.10 5.01
N THR A 46 -38.31 5.99 5.72
CA THR A 46 -38.20 6.20 7.18
C THR A 46 -38.50 4.89 7.89
N ARG A 47 -37.43 4.08 8.18
CA ARG A 47 -37.53 3.04 9.20
C ARG A 47 -37.46 3.74 10.54
N GLU A 48 -38.53 3.62 11.32
CA GLU A 48 -38.50 3.92 12.75
C GLU A 48 -37.32 3.13 13.36
N ILE A 49 -36.30 3.88 13.81
CA ILE A 49 -35.18 3.33 14.55
C ILE A 49 -35.72 3.02 15.93
N ALA A 50 -35.83 1.75 16.26
CA ALA A 50 -36.14 1.31 17.62
C ALA A 50 -35.04 1.87 18.55
N ASP A 51 -35.49 2.42 19.69
CA ASP A 51 -34.65 3.05 20.69
C ASP A 51 -33.52 2.11 21.15
N PRO A 52 -32.24 2.49 21.03
CA PRO A 52 -31.09 1.59 21.37
C PRO A 52 -30.81 1.46 22.87
N GLU A 53 -31.56 2.17 23.73
CA GLU A 53 -31.31 2.19 25.18
C GLU A 53 -31.32 0.80 25.88
N PRO A 54 -32.16 -0.18 25.52
CA PRO A 54 -32.14 -1.49 26.20
C PRO A 54 -30.87 -2.31 25.90
N LEU A 55 -30.26 -2.12 24.73
CA LEU A 55 -29.04 -2.85 24.35
C LEU A 55 -27.79 -2.25 25.00
N LEU A 56 -27.77 -0.94 25.21
CA LEU A 56 -26.68 -0.24 25.90
C LEU A 56 -26.66 -0.52 27.42
N GLN A 57 -27.82 -0.77 28.03
CA GLN A 57 -27.89 -1.17 29.44
C GLN A 57 -27.37 -2.59 29.66
N GLN A 58 -27.69 -3.55 28.80
CA GLN A 58 -27.15 -4.91 28.88
C GLN A 58 -25.63 -4.98 28.67
N GLN A 59 -25.07 -4.12 27.84
CA GLN A 59 -23.61 -4.03 27.66
C GLN A 59 -22.92 -3.42 28.89
N ARG A 60 -23.51 -2.43 29.56
CA ARG A 60 -22.94 -1.84 30.79
C ARG A 60 -22.98 -2.77 32.00
N GLU A 61 -23.93 -3.69 32.07
CA GLU A 61 -23.99 -4.69 33.14
C GLU A 61 -22.97 -5.83 32.95
N GLN A 62 -22.55 -6.08 31.72
CA GLN A 62 -21.48 -7.06 31.42
C GLN A 62 -20.05 -6.50 31.56
N GLU A 63 -19.89 -5.16 31.53
CA GLU A 63 -18.58 -4.49 31.73
C GLU A 63 -18.22 -4.28 33.21
N GLN A 64 -19.09 -4.63 34.18
CA GLN A 64 -18.84 -4.46 35.62
C GLN A 64 -18.32 -5.71 36.33
N GLU A 65 -18.12 -6.84 35.65
CA GLU A 65 -17.32 -7.94 36.17
C GLU A 65 -15.85 -7.67 35.81
N GLU A 66 -15.09 -7.08 36.75
CA GLU A 66 -13.62 -7.00 36.65
C GLU A 66 -13.08 -8.42 36.41
N PRO A 67 -12.30 -8.64 35.33
CA PRO A 67 -11.58 -9.90 35.17
C PRO A 67 -10.65 -10.09 36.38
N PRO A 68 -10.48 -11.33 36.89
CA PRO A 68 -9.51 -11.56 37.96
C PRO A 68 -8.16 -11.04 37.54
N GLU A 69 -7.53 -10.24 38.44
CA GLU A 69 -6.16 -9.73 38.23
C GLU A 69 -5.25 -10.92 37.90
N GLU A 70 -4.77 -10.96 36.67
CA GLU A 70 -3.70 -11.88 36.30
C GLU A 70 -2.47 -11.50 37.15
N PRO A 71 -1.75 -12.47 37.73
CA PRO A 71 -0.55 -12.20 38.49
C PRO A 71 0.43 -11.45 37.55
N PRO A 72 1.18 -10.44 38.05
CA PRO A 72 2.09 -9.65 37.25
C PRO A 72 3.03 -10.59 36.50
N THR A 73 2.87 -10.63 35.18
CA THR A 73 3.78 -11.33 34.28
C THR A 73 5.14 -10.68 34.49
N GLU A 74 6.09 -11.41 35.09
CA GLU A 74 7.49 -10.95 35.16
C GLU A 74 7.88 -10.56 33.73
N GLU A 75 8.03 -9.26 33.47
CA GLU A 75 8.68 -8.77 32.27
C GLU A 75 10.06 -9.42 32.24
N THR A 76 10.18 -10.48 31.47
CA THR A 76 11.48 -11.05 31.13
C THR A 76 12.22 -9.95 30.40
N GLN A 77 13.03 -9.18 31.12
CA GLN A 77 13.93 -8.18 30.53
C GLN A 77 14.77 -8.94 29.51
N MET A 78 14.45 -8.79 28.24
CA MET A 78 15.33 -9.30 27.19
C MET A 78 16.72 -8.68 27.44
N PRO A 79 17.78 -9.48 27.49
CA PRO A 79 19.10 -8.95 27.68
C PRO A 79 19.34 -7.90 26.60
N THR A 80 19.61 -6.67 27.02
CA THR A 80 20.04 -5.59 26.12
C THR A 80 21.47 -5.90 25.68
N VAL A 81 21.60 -6.88 24.79
CA VAL A 81 22.86 -7.06 24.05
C VAL A 81 22.98 -5.84 23.16
N PRO A 82 24.05 -5.04 23.30
CA PRO A 82 24.27 -3.93 22.36
C PRO A 82 24.24 -4.48 20.94
N PRO A 83 23.62 -3.78 19.97
CA PRO A 83 23.61 -4.26 18.61
C PRO A 83 25.03 -4.54 18.15
N GLU A 84 25.26 -5.71 17.57
CA GLU A 84 26.55 -6.05 17.02
C GLU A 84 26.98 -4.97 16.03
N LYS A 85 28.25 -4.61 16.12
CA LYS A 85 28.81 -3.63 15.18
C LYS A 85 28.66 -4.18 13.76
N ASN A 86 28.11 -3.39 12.85
CA ASN A 86 28.01 -3.77 11.45
C ASN A 86 29.36 -4.29 10.94
N PRO A 87 29.47 -5.57 10.54
CA PRO A 87 30.72 -6.17 10.11
C PRO A 87 31.15 -5.70 8.70
N TYR A 88 30.24 -5.10 7.94
CA TYR A 88 30.46 -4.72 6.55
C TYR A 88 30.90 -3.27 6.43
N ASN A 89 31.72 -3.01 5.42
CA ASN A 89 32.13 -1.67 5.01
C ASN A 89 31.84 -1.44 3.52
N ARG A 90 31.98 -0.23 3.03
CA ARG A 90 31.63 0.13 1.64
C ARG A 90 32.38 -0.72 0.59
N ARG A 91 33.56 -1.25 0.89
CA ARG A 91 34.37 -2.04 -0.07
C ARG A 91 33.83 -3.45 -0.25
N ASP A 92 33.00 -3.91 0.67
CA ASP A 92 32.39 -5.22 0.64
C ASP A 92 31.19 -5.29 -0.32
N PHE A 93 30.83 -4.16 -0.94
CA PHE A 93 29.72 -4.06 -1.90
C PHE A 93 30.25 -3.67 -3.27
N GLN A 94 29.88 -4.45 -4.29
CA GLN A 94 30.28 -4.23 -5.68
C GLN A 94 29.09 -4.39 -6.62
N PHE A 95 29.10 -3.69 -7.75
CA PHE A 95 28.12 -3.87 -8.80
C PHE A 95 28.51 -5.05 -9.67
N ASP A 96 27.54 -5.91 -9.97
CA ASP A 96 27.69 -6.99 -10.94
C ASP A 96 27.54 -6.50 -12.39
N SER A 97 27.58 -7.43 -13.36
CA SER A 97 27.42 -7.12 -14.79
C SER A 97 26.02 -6.58 -15.17
N TYR A 98 25.04 -6.77 -14.32
CA TYR A 98 23.67 -6.27 -14.47
C TYR A 98 23.44 -4.96 -13.71
N ASN A 99 24.49 -4.41 -13.08
CA ASN A 99 24.46 -3.22 -12.24
C ASN A 99 23.64 -3.39 -10.94
N TYR A 100 23.58 -4.61 -10.40
CA TYR A 100 23.06 -4.87 -9.06
C TYR A 100 24.17 -4.76 -8.03
N LEU A 101 23.89 -4.09 -6.91
CA LEU A 101 24.81 -3.98 -5.78
C LEU A 101 24.75 -5.26 -4.95
N LEU A 102 25.85 -6.02 -4.91
CA LEU A 102 25.96 -7.28 -4.19
C LEU A 102 27.06 -7.22 -3.14
N CYS A 103 26.87 -7.94 -2.02
CA CYS A 103 27.89 -8.14 -1.00
C CYS A 103 28.91 -9.19 -1.48
N THR A 104 30.21 -8.90 -1.35
CA THR A 104 31.29 -9.81 -1.75
C THR A 104 31.75 -10.73 -0.63
N GLN A 105 31.31 -10.46 0.62
CA GLN A 105 31.74 -11.22 1.81
C GLN A 105 30.80 -12.39 2.12
N GLN A 106 29.62 -12.42 1.53
CA GLN A 106 28.64 -13.49 1.69
C GLN A 106 27.72 -13.55 0.47
N ASP A 107 26.98 -14.64 0.35
CA ASP A 107 25.94 -14.76 -0.66
C ASP A 107 24.91 -13.65 -0.48
N SER A 108 24.68 -12.91 -1.55
CA SER A 108 23.69 -11.84 -1.61
C SER A 108 22.94 -11.88 -2.93
N TYR A 109 21.69 -11.49 -2.91
CA TYR A 109 20.81 -11.60 -4.06
C TYR A 109 20.10 -10.29 -4.29
N PRO A 110 19.89 -9.85 -5.55
CA PRO A 110 19.12 -8.67 -5.85
C PRO A 110 17.62 -8.95 -5.65
N GLY A 111 16.95 -8.01 -5.01
CA GLY A 111 15.51 -8.01 -4.84
C GLY A 111 14.93 -6.67 -5.19
N ILE A 112 13.60 -6.60 -5.22
CA ILE A 112 12.83 -5.37 -5.42
C ILE A 112 11.74 -5.26 -4.36
N ASP A 113 11.36 -4.04 -4.02
CA ASP A 113 10.12 -3.74 -3.34
C ASP A 113 9.12 -3.12 -4.33
N VAL A 114 7.86 -3.47 -4.19
CA VAL A 114 6.81 -3.05 -5.12
C VAL A 114 5.49 -2.73 -4.43
N SER A 115 4.74 -1.84 -5.05
CA SER A 115 3.39 -1.44 -4.65
C SER A 115 2.55 -1.13 -5.88
N SER A 116 1.37 -0.55 -5.70
CA SER A 116 0.54 -0.02 -6.79
C SER A 116 1.24 1.05 -7.64
N PHE A 117 2.29 1.71 -7.12
CA PHE A 117 3.05 2.70 -7.87
C PHE A 117 3.78 2.14 -9.09
N GLN A 118 4.12 0.86 -9.10
CA GLN A 118 4.74 0.19 -10.24
C GLN A 118 3.71 -0.26 -11.28
N GLY A 119 2.40 -0.19 -10.97
CA GLY A 119 1.33 -0.64 -11.86
C GLY A 119 1.39 -2.14 -12.16
N LEU A 120 1.08 -2.50 -13.41
CA LEU A 120 1.14 -3.89 -13.86
C LEU A 120 2.58 -4.33 -14.13
N ILE A 121 3.03 -5.35 -13.42
CA ILE A 121 4.38 -5.91 -13.51
C ILE A 121 4.37 -7.19 -14.33
N ASP A 122 5.33 -7.31 -15.27
CA ASP A 122 5.64 -8.55 -15.96
C ASP A 122 6.66 -9.36 -15.11
N TRP A 123 6.14 -10.18 -14.21
CA TRP A 123 6.95 -10.92 -13.24
C TRP A 123 7.89 -11.94 -13.89
N GLN A 124 7.58 -12.44 -15.09
CA GLN A 124 8.48 -13.32 -15.82
C GLN A 124 9.73 -12.56 -16.30
N LYS A 125 9.56 -11.31 -16.74
CA LYS A 125 10.71 -10.46 -17.08
C LYS A 125 11.51 -10.07 -15.86
N VAL A 126 10.86 -9.76 -14.74
CA VAL A 126 11.55 -9.48 -13.46
C VAL A 126 12.41 -10.67 -13.06
N LYS A 127 11.89 -11.90 -13.10
CA LYS A 127 12.66 -13.10 -12.83
C LYS A 127 13.81 -13.30 -13.80
N ALA A 128 13.57 -13.10 -15.11
CA ALA A 128 14.57 -13.25 -16.17
C ALA A 128 15.69 -12.20 -16.07
N SER A 129 15.47 -11.05 -15.45
CA SER A 129 16.50 -10.04 -15.20
C SER A 129 17.46 -10.38 -14.05
N GLY A 130 17.27 -11.52 -13.36
CA GLY A 130 18.14 -11.96 -12.28
C GLY A 130 17.64 -11.61 -10.87
N ILE A 131 16.52 -10.89 -10.75
CA ILE A 131 15.89 -10.62 -9.45
C ILE A 131 15.46 -11.94 -8.81
N ARG A 132 15.73 -12.08 -7.50
CA ARG A 132 15.51 -13.32 -6.76
C ARG A 132 14.33 -13.25 -5.81
N PHE A 133 14.05 -12.08 -5.25
CA PHE A 133 12.94 -11.88 -4.32
C PHE A 133 12.21 -10.56 -4.55
N ALA A 134 10.99 -10.47 -4.04
CA ALA A 134 10.19 -9.26 -4.04
C ALA A 134 9.55 -9.03 -2.66
N MET A 135 9.66 -7.81 -2.14
CA MET A 135 8.89 -7.32 -1.00
C MET A 135 7.64 -6.61 -1.53
N ILE A 136 6.46 -7.11 -1.19
CA ILE A 136 5.20 -6.67 -1.78
C ILE A 136 4.40 -5.89 -0.76
N ARG A 137 4.03 -4.64 -1.08
CA ARG A 137 3.15 -3.86 -0.20
C ARG A 137 1.75 -4.47 -0.20
N LEU A 138 1.26 -4.84 0.99
CA LEU A 138 -0.12 -5.33 1.11
C LEU A 138 -1.11 -4.20 1.32
N GLY A 139 -0.70 -3.13 1.98
CA GLY A 139 -1.54 -1.99 2.24
C GLY A 139 -0.79 -0.88 2.95
N TYR A 140 -1.53 0.11 3.35
CA TYR A 140 -0.99 1.26 4.06
C TYR A 140 -2.02 1.91 4.97
N ARG A 141 -1.55 2.59 6.02
CA ARG A 141 -2.34 3.55 6.78
C ARG A 141 -2.08 4.95 6.24
N GLY A 142 -3.12 5.70 5.95
CA GLY A 142 -3.01 7.07 5.48
C GLY A 142 -2.39 8.00 6.52
N TYR A 143 -1.57 8.94 6.09
CA TYR A 143 -0.86 9.90 6.96
C TYR A 143 -1.76 11.02 7.52
N GLY A 144 -2.98 11.16 7.01
CA GLY A 144 -3.96 12.12 7.54
C GLY A 144 -4.45 11.73 8.94
N GLN A 145 -5.06 12.66 9.67
CA GLN A 145 -5.51 12.44 11.04
C GLN A 145 -6.45 11.25 11.21
N ALA A 146 -7.28 10.95 10.20
CA ALA A 146 -8.20 9.80 10.22
C ALA A 146 -7.47 8.44 10.20
N GLY A 147 -6.25 8.36 9.65
CA GLY A 147 -5.45 7.15 9.63
C GLY A 147 -6.15 5.94 9.00
N ASN A 148 -6.95 6.15 7.94
CA ASN A 148 -7.66 5.05 7.29
C ASN A 148 -6.69 4.03 6.70
N MET A 149 -6.99 2.75 6.91
CA MET A 149 -6.23 1.65 6.27
C MET A 149 -6.79 1.34 4.89
N VAL A 150 -5.89 1.12 3.94
CA VAL A 150 -6.22 0.85 2.53
C VAL A 150 -5.40 -0.33 2.04
N GLU A 151 -6.06 -1.31 1.41
CA GLU A 151 -5.38 -2.40 0.70
C GLU A 151 -4.69 -1.82 -0.55
N ASP A 152 -3.48 -2.27 -0.86
CA ASP A 152 -2.81 -1.91 -2.10
C ASP A 152 -3.51 -2.58 -3.29
N ASP A 153 -3.85 -1.80 -4.31
CA ASP A 153 -4.66 -2.24 -5.47
C ASP A 153 -4.08 -3.46 -6.20
N TYR A 154 -2.76 -3.65 -6.10
CA TYR A 154 -2.06 -4.76 -6.76
C TYR A 154 -1.55 -5.83 -5.77
N ALA A 155 -1.81 -5.70 -4.46
CA ALA A 155 -1.26 -6.60 -3.45
C ALA A 155 -1.46 -8.07 -3.79
N ARG A 156 -2.71 -8.50 -3.90
CA ARG A 156 -3.06 -9.92 -4.12
C ARG A 156 -2.52 -10.45 -5.44
N ARG A 157 -2.60 -9.63 -6.48
CA ARG A 157 -2.06 -9.98 -7.79
C ARG A 157 -0.55 -10.14 -7.75
N ASN A 158 0.16 -9.20 -7.13
CA ASN A 158 1.62 -9.25 -7.03
C ASN A 158 2.08 -10.45 -6.21
N LEU A 159 1.42 -10.78 -5.09
CA LEU A 159 1.70 -12.00 -4.31
C LEU A 159 1.58 -13.26 -5.18
N GLU A 160 0.47 -13.37 -5.90
CA GLU A 160 0.21 -14.56 -6.74
C GLU A 160 1.17 -14.67 -7.91
N GLU A 161 1.34 -13.58 -8.68
CA GLU A 161 2.13 -13.60 -9.92
C GLU A 161 3.64 -13.67 -9.67
N ALA A 162 4.17 -12.99 -8.64
CA ALA A 162 5.57 -13.09 -8.25
C ALA A 162 5.93 -14.53 -7.83
N ARG A 163 5.06 -15.15 -7.01
CA ARG A 163 5.24 -16.54 -6.60
C ARG A 163 5.19 -17.50 -7.79
N LYS A 164 4.23 -17.33 -8.70
CA LYS A 164 4.13 -18.13 -9.94
C LYS A 164 5.37 -17.98 -10.82
N ALA A 165 6.00 -16.82 -10.83
CA ALA A 165 7.27 -16.59 -11.54
C ALA A 165 8.48 -17.24 -10.84
N GLY A 166 8.30 -17.80 -9.65
CA GLY A 166 9.37 -18.46 -8.89
C GLY A 166 10.29 -17.47 -8.17
N LEU A 167 9.78 -16.29 -7.79
CA LEU A 167 10.46 -15.38 -6.88
C LEU A 167 10.18 -15.80 -5.43
N GLU A 168 11.14 -15.58 -4.55
CA GLU A 168 10.90 -15.55 -3.12
C GLU A 168 10.10 -14.29 -2.79
N ILE A 169 9.10 -14.39 -1.92
CA ILE A 169 8.22 -13.28 -1.61
C ILE A 169 8.18 -12.98 -0.12
N GLY A 170 8.32 -11.72 0.20
CA GLY A 170 7.98 -11.11 1.47
C GLY A 170 6.90 -10.08 1.30
N ALA A 171 6.46 -9.51 2.39
CA ALA A 171 5.41 -8.51 2.36
C ALA A 171 5.71 -7.36 3.32
N TYR A 172 5.17 -6.18 3.03
CA TYR A 172 5.27 -5.04 3.94
C TYR A 172 3.96 -4.26 4.02
N PHE A 173 3.82 -3.56 5.12
CA PHE A 173 2.75 -2.60 5.35
C PHE A 173 3.34 -1.22 5.61
N PHE A 174 2.94 -0.21 4.82
CA PHE A 174 3.35 1.15 5.05
C PHE A 174 2.54 1.72 6.23
N SER A 175 3.20 1.77 7.37
CA SER A 175 2.59 2.14 8.64
C SER A 175 2.67 3.63 8.91
N GLN A 176 1.56 4.15 9.39
CA GLN A 176 1.46 5.48 9.98
C GLN A 176 0.80 5.38 11.37
N ALA A 177 1.00 4.25 12.05
CA ALA A 177 0.52 4.06 13.42
C ALA A 177 1.15 5.06 14.38
N THR A 178 0.39 5.46 15.39
CA THR A 178 0.80 6.38 16.46
C THR A 178 0.69 5.74 17.85
N THR A 179 0.11 4.54 17.92
CA THR A 179 -0.05 3.75 19.16
C THR A 179 0.18 2.27 18.87
N VAL A 180 0.39 1.49 19.93
CA VAL A 180 0.50 0.02 19.86
C VAL A 180 -0.79 -0.61 19.37
N ASP A 181 -1.95 -0.12 19.81
CA ASP A 181 -3.26 -0.64 19.39
C ASP A 181 -3.47 -0.47 17.89
N GLU A 182 -2.99 0.65 17.33
CA GLU A 182 -3.04 0.85 15.88
C GLU A 182 -2.11 -0.11 15.11
N VAL A 183 -1.02 -0.58 15.73
CA VAL A 183 -0.18 -1.63 15.15
C VAL A 183 -0.92 -2.96 15.11
N ASP A 184 -1.71 -3.31 16.16
CA ASP A 184 -2.55 -4.50 16.16
C ASP A 184 -3.61 -4.45 15.04
N ASP A 185 -4.25 -3.28 14.85
CA ASP A 185 -5.17 -3.07 13.74
C ASP A 185 -4.50 -3.30 12.38
N GLU A 186 -3.27 -2.78 12.21
CA GLU A 186 -2.48 -2.95 10.99
C GLU A 186 -2.10 -4.42 10.76
N ILE A 187 -1.69 -5.14 11.81
CA ILE A 187 -1.39 -6.58 11.76
C ILE A 187 -2.63 -7.36 11.32
N PHE A 188 -3.78 -7.10 11.96
CA PHE A 188 -5.03 -7.77 11.59
C PHE A 188 -5.41 -7.51 10.14
N PHE A 189 -5.32 -6.25 9.70
CA PHE A 189 -5.62 -5.85 8.32
C PHE A 189 -4.67 -6.50 7.31
N PHE A 190 -3.37 -6.51 7.63
CA PHE A 190 -2.33 -7.16 6.84
C PHE A 190 -2.60 -8.67 6.69
N MET A 191 -2.86 -9.37 7.80
CA MET A 191 -3.12 -10.82 7.78
C MET A 191 -4.37 -11.17 6.98
N LYS A 192 -5.40 -10.33 7.00
CA LYS A 192 -6.60 -10.49 6.19
C LYS A 192 -6.30 -10.38 4.67
N ILE A 193 -5.38 -9.52 4.27
CA ILE A 193 -4.96 -9.38 2.86
C ILE A 193 -4.09 -10.57 2.45
N LEU A 194 -3.14 -10.94 3.30
CA LEU A 194 -2.22 -12.05 3.07
C LEU A 194 -2.96 -13.38 2.90
N GLY A 195 -3.99 -13.64 3.72
CA GLY A 195 -4.75 -14.88 3.71
C GLY A 195 -3.84 -16.10 3.91
N ASP A 196 -4.05 -17.12 3.09
CA ASP A 196 -3.28 -18.37 3.15
C ASP A 196 -1.98 -18.32 2.32
N THR A 197 -1.52 -17.14 1.91
CA THR A 197 -0.31 -17.01 1.11
C THR A 197 0.93 -17.27 1.97
N GLU A 198 1.68 -18.32 1.65
CA GLU A 198 2.96 -18.60 2.29
C GLU A 198 4.02 -17.61 1.81
N LEU A 199 4.70 -16.98 2.75
CA LEU A 199 5.84 -16.11 2.50
C LEU A 199 7.15 -16.88 2.72
N THR A 200 8.14 -16.63 1.88
CA THR A 200 9.52 -17.17 2.01
C THR A 200 10.51 -16.15 2.56
N MET A 201 10.09 -14.88 2.58
CA MET A 201 10.83 -13.74 3.12
C MET A 201 10.03 -13.10 4.26
N PRO A 202 10.65 -12.24 5.08
CA PRO A 202 10.00 -11.64 6.24
C PRO A 202 8.77 -10.78 5.91
N ILE A 203 7.98 -10.52 6.96
CA ILE A 203 7.00 -9.42 7.02
C ILE A 203 7.70 -8.19 7.59
N VAL A 204 7.41 -7.03 7.03
CA VAL A 204 8.03 -5.75 7.44
C VAL A 204 6.95 -4.73 7.80
N LEU A 205 7.07 -4.13 8.97
CA LEU A 205 6.35 -2.92 9.33
C LEU A 205 7.19 -1.71 8.90
N ASP A 206 6.78 -1.08 7.82
CA ASP A 206 7.48 0.05 7.20
C ASP A 206 6.90 1.36 7.74
N TRP A 207 7.41 1.80 8.90
CA TRP A 207 6.99 3.02 9.55
C TRP A 207 7.90 4.18 9.17
N GLU A 208 7.34 5.20 8.53
CA GLU A 208 8.09 6.36 8.04
C GLU A 208 7.46 7.69 8.41
N ARG A 209 8.29 8.72 8.56
CA ARG A 209 7.82 10.11 8.57
C ARG A 209 7.67 10.61 7.15
N VAL A 210 6.47 11.04 6.78
CA VAL A 210 6.16 11.43 5.38
C VAL A 210 6.51 12.87 5.02
N GLY A 211 7.07 13.66 5.93
CA GLY A 211 7.48 15.05 5.66
C GLY A 211 6.32 16.03 5.40
N VAL A 212 5.08 15.65 5.72
CA VAL A 212 3.89 16.51 5.62
C VAL A 212 3.63 17.15 6.98
N GLU A 213 3.46 18.48 7.03
CA GLU A 213 3.29 19.23 8.28
C GLU A 213 2.12 18.74 9.14
N THR A 214 1.04 18.28 8.50
CA THR A 214 -0.17 17.78 9.16
C THR A 214 -0.18 16.27 9.37
N ALA A 215 0.94 15.58 9.12
CA ALA A 215 0.99 14.13 9.28
C ALA A 215 0.79 13.72 10.73
N ARG A 216 -0.01 12.67 10.94
CA ARG A 216 -0.33 12.13 12.26
C ARG A 216 0.88 11.62 13.04
N THR A 217 1.92 11.19 12.32
CA THR A 217 3.16 10.63 12.90
C THR A 217 4.18 11.68 13.34
N ASN A 218 3.93 12.98 13.10
CA ASN A 218 4.93 14.03 13.38
C ASN A 218 5.31 14.13 14.88
N ASN A 219 4.37 13.83 15.77
CA ASN A 219 4.55 13.93 17.21
C ASN A 219 4.90 12.58 17.88
N VAL A 220 5.06 11.50 17.10
CA VAL A 220 5.50 10.21 17.64
C VAL A 220 6.95 10.33 18.06
N ASP A 221 7.22 10.11 19.35
CA ASP A 221 8.57 10.11 19.89
C ASP A 221 9.28 8.76 19.69
N ALA A 222 10.56 8.72 20.02
CA ALA A 222 11.39 7.53 19.83
C ALA A 222 10.98 6.38 20.77
N GLU A 223 10.46 6.67 21.96
CA GLU A 223 10.02 5.66 22.92
C GLU A 223 8.77 4.96 22.41
N THR A 224 7.76 5.74 22.03
CA THR A 224 6.51 5.22 21.41
C THR A 224 6.81 4.41 20.15
N LEU A 225 7.66 4.93 19.25
CA LEU A 225 8.05 4.20 18.05
C LEU A 225 8.72 2.87 18.38
N THR A 226 9.65 2.89 19.36
CA THR A 226 10.34 1.67 19.80
C THR A 226 9.37 0.64 20.40
N ALA A 227 8.38 1.10 21.18
CA ALA A 227 7.35 0.22 21.74
C ALA A 227 6.51 -0.43 20.61
N MET A 228 6.05 0.34 19.63
CA MET A 228 5.30 -0.15 18.46
C MET A 228 6.11 -1.19 17.68
N GLN A 229 7.37 -0.90 17.36
CA GLN A 229 8.23 -1.83 16.61
C GLN A 229 8.49 -3.13 17.38
N LYS A 230 8.77 -3.04 18.69
CA LYS A 230 8.94 -4.23 19.54
C LYS A 230 7.67 -5.05 19.64
N HIS A 231 6.52 -4.41 19.72
CA HIS A 231 5.22 -5.08 19.74
C HIS A 231 5.00 -5.86 18.45
N PHE A 232 5.14 -5.21 17.31
CA PHE A 232 5.05 -5.87 16.01
C PHE A 232 5.95 -7.11 15.87
N CYS A 233 7.19 -7.03 16.35
CA CYS A 233 8.13 -8.15 16.28
C CYS A 233 7.79 -9.33 17.23
N LYS A 234 6.89 -9.12 18.21
CA LYS A 234 6.49 -10.17 19.16
C LYS A 234 5.19 -10.87 18.77
N THR A 235 4.33 -10.15 18.04
CA THR A 235 3.04 -10.65 17.56
C THR A 235 3.19 -11.45 16.27
#